data_184c0037bc6beeb19515b4bbd7023bc0
#
_entry.id   184c0037bc6beeb19515b4bbd7023bc0
#
_cell.length_a   1.000
_cell.length_b   1.000
_cell.length_c   1.000
_cell.angle_alpha   90.00
_cell.angle_beta   90.00
_cell.angle_gamma   90.00
#
_symmetry.space_group_name_H-M   'P 1'
#
loop_
_entity.id
_entity.type
_entity.pdbx_description
1 polymer ?
#
loop_
_entity_poly.entity_id
_entity_poly.type
_entity_poly.pdbx_seq_one_letter_code
_entity_poly.pdbx_strand_id
1 'polypeptide(L)'
;MTEKESHPAVNRARRTFDKQAESFDRRAGLPSGVSELIAREFLLLAPAGPGDIVLEVGAGTGQIGAALCQHPLHYVGFDASAAMLDVFRRRCSRNARPVSLIEADGNSPWPAGDGSVRAVFSSRAVHLLRAEHVVEEVFRVASPIGATLVLGRLQREKQSLRARLRQEMRERLRQLGYASHEGQQKERAILDACVRRGAAPLERRVVATWPVQHSAAQVLASWREKSGLAGLEVPAEVKETVLSQLVVWAKDAFGSLEAVQSAEEKYVLEGVRLSSKS
;
A
#
# COMPACT_ATOMS: atom_id res chain seq x y z
N MET A 1 -32.48 4.26 5.64
CA MET A 1 -31.04 4.38 5.34
C MET A 1 -30.29 4.10 6.63
N THR A 2 -29.85 2.86 6.83
CA THR A 2 -29.09 2.46 8.01
C THR A 2 -27.63 2.80 7.77
N GLU A 3 -27.06 3.70 8.59
CA GLU A 3 -25.62 3.90 8.66
C GLU A 3 -24.98 2.55 8.98
N LYS A 4 -24.29 1.97 7.99
CA LYS A 4 -23.44 0.81 8.22
C LYS A 4 -22.29 1.24 9.13
N GLU A 5 -22.28 0.76 10.34
CA GLU A 5 -21.19 0.92 11.29
C GLU A 5 -19.90 0.38 10.67
N SER A 6 -19.07 1.28 10.13
CA SER A 6 -17.74 0.95 9.67
C SER A 6 -16.86 0.64 10.89
N HIS A 7 -16.02 -0.39 10.77
CA HIS A 7 -15.14 -0.86 11.86
C HIS A 7 -14.27 0.29 12.41
N PRO A 8 -14.16 0.49 13.74
CA PRO A 8 -13.47 1.64 14.35
C PRO A 8 -12.04 1.90 13.81
N ALA A 9 -11.28 0.84 13.49
CA ALA A 9 -9.94 0.96 12.91
C ALA A 9 -9.93 1.56 11.50
N VAL A 10 -10.98 1.30 10.68
CA VAL A 10 -11.11 1.84 9.32
C VAL A 10 -11.46 3.32 9.38
N ASN A 11 -12.39 3.72 10.24
CA ASN A 11 -12.74 5.13 10.45
C ASN A 11 -11.53 5.96 10.90
N ARG A 12 -10.66 5.37 11.70
CA ARG A 12 -9.44 6.00 12.16
C ARG A 12 -8.41 6.14 11.03
N ALA A 13 -8.15 5.07 10.27
CA ALA A 13 -7.26 5.11 9.11
C ALA A 13 -7.75 6.15 8.09
N ARG A 14 -9.05 6.16 7.77
CA ARG A 14 -9.71 7.13 6.90
C ARG A 14 -9.39 8.58 7.31
N ARG A 15 -9.67 8.96 8.57
CA ARG A 15 -9.40 10.32 9.08
C ARG A 15 -7.94 10.73 8.95
N THR A 16 -7.01 9.80 9.12
CA THR A 16 -5.58 10.05 8.97
C THR A 16 -5.23 10.32 7.51
N PHE A 17 -5.76 9.53 6.58
CA PHE A 17 -5.51 9.69 5.15
C PHE A 17 -6.18 10.94 4.59
N ASP A 18 -7.41 11.29 5.02
CA ASP A 18 -8.09 12.52 4.61
C ASP A 18 -7.24 13.77 4.90
N LYS A 19 -6.67 13.85 6.12
CA LYS A 19 -5.80 14.98 6.52
C LYS A 19 -4.48 15.03 5.74
N GLN A 20 -4.07 13.95 5.12
CA GLN A 20 -2.76 13.80 4.49
C GLN A 20 -2.82 13.77 2.96
N ALA A 21 -4.02 13.76 2.35
CA ALA A 21 -4.20 13.52 0.94
C ALA A 21 -3.35 14.44 0.05
N GLU A 22 -3.39 15.77 0.27
CA GLU A 22 -2.65 16.75 -0.53
C GLU A 22 -1.11 16.65 -0.38
N SER A 23 -0.63 16.12 0.74
CA SER A 23 0.81 16.00 1.02
C SER A 23 1.33 14.57 0.87
N PHE A 24 0.44 13.61 0.60
CA PHE A 24 0.79 12.19 0.61
C PHE A 24 1.90 11.86 -0.37
N ASP A 25 1.80 12.33 -1.60
CA ASP A 25 2.76 12.03 -2.66
C ASP A 25 4.14 12.63 -2.40
N ARG A 26 4.22 13.83 -1.78
CA ARG A 26 5.51 14.41 -1.39
C ARG A 26 6.25 13.57 -0.35
N ARG A 27 5.51 12.86 0.52
CA ARG A 27 6.09 12.07 1.63
C ARG A 27 6.28 10.59 1.30
N ALA A 28 5.46 10.04 0.42
CA ALA A 28 5.38 8.62 0.11
C ALA A 28 5.33 8.36 -1.39
N GLY A 29 5.68 9.37 -2.21
CA GLY A 29 5.69 9.27 -3.66
C GLY A 29 6.75 8.32 -4.18
N LEU A 30 6.52 7.88 -5.41
CA LEU A 30 7.47 7.11 -6.21
C LEU A 30 8.31 8.09 -7.05
N PRO A 31 9.55 7.74 -7.41
CA PRO A 31 10.31 8.51 -8.37
C PRO A 31 9.58 8.63 -9.72
N SER A 32 9.91 9.67 -10.48
CA SER A 32 9.33 9.89 -11.81
C SER A 32 9.54 8.66 -12.71
N GLY A 33 8.50 8.31 -13.48
CA GLY A 33 8.50 7.17 -14.39
C GLY A 33 8.30 5.79 -13.74
N VAL A 34 8.40 5.69 -12.40
CA VAL A 34 8.25 4.39 -11.73
C VAL A 34 6.79 3.90 -11.75
N SER A 35 5.82 4.82 -11.69
CA SER A 35 4.40 4.45 -11.77
C SER A 35 4.03 3.79 -13.11
N GLU A 36 4.57 4.30 -14.20
CA GLU A 36 4.41 3.78 -15.56
C GLU A 36 5.06 2.40 -15.70
N LEU A 37 6.26 2.22 -15.12
CA LEU A 37 6.91 0.92 -15.08
C LEU A 37 6.08 -0.09 -14.29
N ILE A 38 5.51 0.30 -13.14
CA ILE A 38 4.65 -0.56 -12.33
C ILE A 38 3.40 -0.97 -13.12
N ALA A 39 2.73 -0.03 -13.76
CA ALA A 39 1.53 -0.32 -14.56
C ALA A 39 1.84 -1.30 -15.70
N ARG A 40 2.96 -1.11 -16.39
CA ARG A 40 3.40 -2.02 -17.45
C ARG A 40 3.71 -3.43 -16.92
N GLU A 41 4.52 -3.54 -15.87
CA GLU A 41 4.90 -4.84 -15.30
C GLU A 41 3.69 -5.54 -14.65
N PHE A 42 2.76 -4.79 -14.05
CA PHE A 42 1.49 -5.33 -13.59
C PHE A 42 0.70 -5.99 -14.74
N LEU A 43 0.54 -5.30 -15.87
CA LEU A 43 -0.20 -5.84 -17.03
C LEU A 43 0.51 -7.02 -17.71
N LEU A 44 1.83 -7.15 -17.57
CA LEU A 44 2.55 -8.35 -17.99
C LEU A 44 2.26 -9.56 -17.09
N LEU A 45 2.11 -9.33 -15.78
CA LEU A 45 1.76 -10.38 -14.79
C LEU A 45 0.27 -10.74 -14.83
N ALA A 46 -0.58 -9.74 -15.06
CA ALA A 46 -2.04 -9.82 -15.02
C ALA A 46 -2.63 -9.23 -16.30
N PRO A 47 -2.52 -9.94 -17.44
CA PRO A 47 -3.00 -9.45 -18.73
C PRO A 47 -4.48 -9.09 -18.68
N ALA A 48 -4.78 -7.83 -19.01
CA ALA A 48 -6.11 -7.29 -19.13
C ALA A 48 -6.17 -6.37 -20.36
N GLY A 49 -7.25 -6.44 -21.10
CA GLY A 49 -7.44 -5.71 -22.34
C GLY A 49 -8.80 -5.01 -22.43
N PRO A 50 -9.22 -4.60 -23.63
CA PRO A 50 -10.52 -3.97 -23.85
C PRO A 50 -11.66 -4.85 -23.31
N GLY A 51 -12.51 -4.26 -22.44
CA GLY A 51 -13.62 -4.97 -21.81
C GLY A 51 -13.29 -5.64 -20.47
N ASP A 52 -12.02 -5.86 -20.14
CA ASP A 52 -11.62 -6.44 -18.85
C ASP A 52 -11.65 -5.37 -17.74
N ILE A 53 -12.14 -5.76 -16.56
CA ILE A 53 -12.12 -4.92 -15.37
C ILE A 53 -10.81 -5.17 -14.60
N VAL A 54 -10.07 -4.08 -14.34
CA VAL A 54 -8.97 -4.04 -13.37
C VAL A 54 -9.47 -3.30 -12.13
N LEU A 55 -9.45 -3.97 -10.99
CA LEU A 55 -9.87 -3.43 -9.70
C LEU A 55 -8.66 -3.07 -8.85
N GLU A 56 -8.50 -1.80 -8.48
CA GLU A 56 -7.46 -1.37 -7.52
C GLU A 56 -8.05 -1.16 -6.13
N VAL A 57 -7.52 -1.93 -5.16
CA VAL A 57 -7.90 -1.88 -3.75
C VAL A 57 -7.00 -0.91 -3.00
N GLY A 58 -7.59 0.15 -2.43
CA GLY A 58 -6.84 1.23 -1.81
C GLY A 58 -6.13 2.11 -2.83
N ALA A 59 -6.89 2.62 -3.80
CA ALA A 59 -6.38 3.39 -4.93
C ALA A 59 -5.69 4.72 -4.55
N GLY A 60 -6.01 5.26 -3.37
CA GLY A 60 -5.39 6.46 -2.79
C GLY A 60 -5.42 7.66 -3.72
N THR A 61 -4.29 8.35 -3.84
CA THR A 61 -4.11 9.53 -4.72
C THR A 61 -3.91 9.18 -6.19
N GLY A 62 -3.98 7.89 -6.55
CA GLY A 62 -3.82 7.42 -7.92
C GLY A 62 -2.39 7.45 -8.45
N GLN A 63 -1.37 7.32 -7.59
CA GLN A 63 0.02 7.30 -8.03
C GLN A 63 0.28 6.28 -9.14
N ILE A 64 -0.27 5.08 -9.00
CA ILE A 64 -0.12 3.99 -9.97
C ILE A 64 -1.37 3.89 -10.84
N GLY A 65 -2.56 4.02 -10.24
CA GLY A 65 -3.83 3.93 -10.93
C GLY A 65 -3.95 4.88 -12.11
N ALA A 66 -3.39 6.11 -12.02
CA ALA A 66 -3.40 7.04 -13.15
C ALA A 66 -2.62 6.52 -14.38
N ALA A 67 -1.53 5.77 -14.15
CA ALA A 67 -0.82 5.11 -15.25
C ALA A 67 -1.63 3.92 -15.80
N LEU A 68 -2.29 3.13 -14.96
CA LEU A 68 -3.18 2.06 -15.40
C LEU A 68 -4.34 2.57 -16.25
N CYS A 69 -4.89 3.74 -15.91
CA CYS A 69 -5.98 4.38 -16.69
C CYS A 69 -5.57 4.79 -18.12
N GLN A 70 -4.30 4.78 -18.48
CA GLN A 70 -3.84 5.05 -19.85
C GLN A 70 -4.00 3.81 -20.76
N HIS A 71 -4.18 2.62 -20.18
CA HIS A 71 -4.33 1.37 -20.93
C HIS A 71 -5.79 1.11 -21.32
N PRO A 72 -6.04 0.37 -22.41
CA PRO A 72 -7.40 0.08 -22.91
C PRO A 72 -8.11 -1.01 -22.07
N LEU A 73 -8.45 -0.68 -20.83
CA LEU A 73 -9.13 -1.54 -19.87
C LEU A 73 -10.20 -0.75 -19.11
N HIS A 74 -11.08 -1.42 -18.39
CA HIS A 74 -12.03 -0.80 -17.49
C HIS A 74 -11.40 -0.69 -16.09
N TYR A 75 -10.88 0.48 -15.77
CA TYR A 75 -10.31 0.73 -14.43
C TYR A 75 -11.39 1.06 -13.41
N VAL A 76 -11.37 0.34 -12.30
CA VAL A 76 -12.17 0.61 -11.11
C VAL A 76 -11.22 0.72 -9.92
N GLY A 77 -11.15 1.89 -9.30
CA GLY A 77 -10.37 2.11 -8.08
C GLY A 77 -11.28 2.45 -6.92
N PHE A 78 -11.03 1.91 -5.74
CA PHE A 78 -11.73 2.33 -4.55
C PHE A 78 -10.79 2.57 -3.37
N ASP A 79 -11.20 3.49 -2.50
CA ASP A 79 -10.49 3.85 -1.28
C ASP A 79 -11.49 4.29 -0.21
N ALA A 80 -11.14 4.14 1.05
CA ALA A 80 -11.98 4.60 2.16
C ALA A 80 -11.93 6.13 2.33
N SER A 81 -10.93 6.81 1.76
CA SER A 81 -10.71 8.25 1.86
C SER A 81 -11.21 8.96 0.61
N ALA A 82 -12.32 9.69 0.74
CA ALA A 82 -12.83 10.56 -0.33
C ALA A 82 -11.80 11.62 -0.74
N ALA A 83 -11.07 12.20 0.22
CA ALA A 83 -10.04 13.20 -0.06
C ALA A 83 -8.88 12.64 -0.91
N MET A 84 -8.47 11.38 -0.69
CA MET A 84 -7.50 10.71 -1.56
C MET A 84 -8.03 10.54 -2.98
N LEU A 85 -9.28 10.09 -3.12
CA LEU A 85 -9.92 9.92 -4.42
C LEU A 85 -10.11 11.25 -5.16
N ASP A 86 -10.32 12.36 -4.45
CA ASP A 86 -10.39 13.70 -5.07
C ASP A 86 -9.04 14.13 -5.66
N VAL A 87 -7.93 13.81 -4.98
CA VAL A 87 -6.59 14.00 -5.57
C VAL A 87 -6.44 13.14 -6.83
N PHE A 88 -6.89 11.89 -6.79
CA PHE A 88 -6.84 11.00 -7.94
C PHE A 88 -7.71 11.54 -9.11
N ARG A 89 -8.94 11.98 -8.85
CA ARG A 89 -9.81 12.57 -9.89
C ARG A 89 -9.13 13.76 -10.58
N ARG A 90 -8.50 14.65 -9.82
CA ARG A 90 -7.75 15.79 -10.39
C ARG A 90 -6.58 15.32 -11.26
N ARG A 91 -5.88 14.26 -10.85
CA ARG A 91 -4.77 13.67 -11.62
C ARG A 91 -5.24 13.12 -12.96
N CYS A 92 -6.41 12.51 -13.01
CA CYS A 92 -7.00 11.91 -14.20
C CYS A 92 -7.90 12.87 -15.01
N SER A 93 -8.07 14.12 -14.61
CA SER A 93 -8.99 15.07 -15.27
C SER A 93 -8.73 15.28 -16.77
N ARG A 94 -7.53 14.98 -17.25
CA ARG A 94 -7.13 15.05 -18.65
C ARG A 94 -7.11 13.70 -19.38
N ASN A 95 -7.54 12.62 -18.72
CA ASN A 95 -7.57 11.32 -19.35
C ASN A 95 -8.72 11.24 -20.35
N ALA A 96 -8.44 10.66 -21.50
CA ALA A 96 -9.46 10.44 -22.54
C ALA A 96 -10.45 9.31 -22.18
N ARG A 97 -10.17 8.52 -21.14
CA ARG A 97 -10.96 7.36 -20.71
C ARG A 97 -11.64 7.63 -19.38
N PRO A 98 -12.88 7.16 -19.20
CA PRO A 98 -13.58 7.26 -17.92
C PRO A 98 -12.87 6.43 -16.87
N VAL A 99 -12.74 6.98 -15.66
CA VAL A 99 -12.16 6.35 -14.49
C VAL A 99 -13.26 6.19 -13.44
N SER A 100 -13.51 4.96 -12.99
CA SER A 100 -14.46 4.69 -11.92
C SER A 100 -13.74 4.76 -10.57
N LEU A 101 -14.03 5.80 -9.78
CA LEU A 101 -13.46 5.98 -8.42
C LEU A 101 -14.58 5.98 -7.41
N ILE A 102 -14.55 5.01 -6.49
CA ILE A 102 -15.63 4.69 -5.56
C ILE A 102 -15.13 4.80 -4.13
N GLU A 103 -15.79 5.60 -3.30
CA GLU A 103 -15.54 5.60 -1.87
C GLU A 103 -16.14 4.32 -1.26
N ALA A 104 -15.28 3.44 -0.73
CA ALA A 104 -15.68 2.19 -0.11
C ALA A 104 -14.69 1.70 0.93
N ASP A 105 -15.20 1.05 2.00
CA ASP A 105 -14.37 0.36 2.98
C ASP A 105 -13.89 -0.99 2.42
N GLY A 106 -12.58 -1.19 2.36
CA GLY A 106 -11.99 -2.45 1.90
C GLY A 106 -12.31 -3.68 2.76
N ASN A 107 -12.87 -3.50 3.96
CA ASN A 107 -13.40 -4.58 4.80
C ASN A 107 -14.92 -4.82 4.65
N SER A 108 -15.56 -4.10 3.73
CA SER A 108 -16.93 -4.33 3.25
C SER A 108 -16.89 -4.99 1.87
N PRO A 109 -18.01 -5.51 1.33
CA PRO A 109 -18.04 -6.05 -0.03
C PRO A 109 -17.48 -5.03 -1.04
N TRP A 110 -16.53 -5.49 -1.87
CA TRP A 110 -15.88 -4.61 -2.83
C TRP A 110 -16.84 -4.17 -3.94
N PRO A 111 -16.68 -2.97 -4.49
CA PRO A 111 -17.59 -2.40 -5.48
C PRO A 111 -17.38 -3.00 -6.88
N ALA A 112 -17.44 -4.32 -6.97
CA ALA A 112 -17.34 -5.10 -8.19
C ALA A 112 -18.30 -6.30 -8.10
N GLY A 113 -18.93 -6.66 -9.21
CA GLY A 113 -19.81 -7.81 -9.30
C GLY A 113 -19.06 -9.14 -9.18
N ASP A 114 -19.79 -10.20 -8.80
CA ASP A 114 -19.24 -11.54 -8.73
C ASP A 114 -18.72 -11.97 -10.11
N GLY A 115 -17.53 -12.53 -10.18
CA GLY A 115 -16.94 -13.03 -11.41
C GLY A 115 -16.62 -11.97 -12.47
N SER A 116 -16.60 -10.68 -12.13
CA SER A 116 -16.45 -9.61 -13.13
C SER A 116 -15.01 -9.11 -13.33
N VAL A 117 -14.09 -9.40 -12.40
CA VAL A 117 -12.77 -8.79 -12.37
C VAL A 117 -11.71 -9.70 -12.97
N ARG A 118 -10.96 -9.19 -13.94
CA ARG A 118 -9.85 -9.88 -14.59
C ARG A 118 -8.54 -9.78 -13.81
N ALA A 119 -8.32 -8.63 -13.19
CA ALA A 119 -7.12 -8.41 -12.36
C ALA A 119 -7.44 -7.55 -11.16
N VAL A 120 -6.94 -7.96 -9.99
CA VAL A 120 -6.97 -7.19 -8.74
C VAL A 120 -5.56 -6.69 -8.47
N PHE A 121 -5.43 -5.38 -8.27
CA PHE A 121 -4.20 -4.75 -7.87
C PHE A 121 -4.35 -4.08 -6.51
N SER A 122 -3.32 -4.13 -5.69
CA SER A 122 -3.23 -3.29 -4.50
C SER A 122 -1.79 -2.92 -4.19
N SER A 123 -1.55 -1.66 -3.90
CA SER A 123 -0.26 -1.15 -3.50
C SER A 123 -0.34 -0.51 -2.12
N ARG A 124 0.34 -1.10 -1.15
CA ARG A 124 0.47 -0.55 0.21
C ARG A 124 -0.84 -0.36 0.98
N ALA A 125 -1.91 -1.08 0.63
CA ALA A 125 -3.23 -0.94 1.26
C ALA A 125 -3.74 -2.21 1.95
N VAL A 126 -3.61 -3.40 1.36
CA VAL A 126 -4.21 -4.63 1.92
C VAL A 126 -3.72 -5.00 3.32
N HIS A 127 -2.56 -4.53 3.74
CA HIS A 127 -2.07 -4.74 5.10
C HIS A 127 -2.94 -4.04 6.17
N LEU A 128 -3.77 -3.09 5.79
CA LEU A 128 -4.72 -2.41 6.66
C LEU A 128 -6.05 -3.16 6.78
N LEU A 129 -6.30 -4.13 5.90
CA LEU A 129 -7.55 -4.88 5.80
C LEU A 129 -7.48 -6.21 6.55
N ARG A 130 -8.63 -6.84 6.75
CA ARG A 130 -8.72 -8.22 7.25
C ARG A 130 -8.31 -9.19 6.16
N ALA A 131 -7.28 -10.01 6.44
CA ALA A 131 -6.69 -10.88 5.42
C ALA A 131 -7.71 -11.90 4.86
N GLU A 132 -8.53 -12.47 5.71
CA GLU A 132 -9.58 -13.42 5.34
C GLU A 132 -10.59 -12.78 4.39
N HIS A 133 -11.05 -11.56 4.71
CA HIS A 133 -11.98 -10.81 3.87
C HIS A 133 -11.37 -10.48 2.50
N VAL A 134 -10.10 -10.07 2.46
CA VAL A 134 -9.40 -9.83 1.18
C VAL A 134 -9.39 -11.08 0.32
N VAL A 135 -9.09 -12.25 0.91
CA VAL A 135 -9.08 -13.51 0.18
C VAL A 135 -10.48 -13.87 -0.32
N GLU A 136 -11.51 -13.73 0.50
CA GLU A 136 -12.91 -13.99 0.11
C GLU A 136 -13.34 -13.12 -1.06
N GLU A 137 -13.09 -11.80 -0.98
CA GLU A 137 -13.46 -10.85 -2.02
C GLU A 137 -12.68 -11.08 -3.32
N VAL A 138 -11.38 -11.40 -3.24
CA VAL A 138 -10.59 -11.77 -4.43
C VAL A 138 -11.24 -12.95 -5.17
N PHE A 139 -11.64 -14.00 -4.46
CA PHE A 139 -12.30 -15.17 -5.08
C PHE A 139 -13.73 -14.89 -5.53
N ARG A 140 -14.45 -13.98 -4.85
CA ARG A 140 -15.81 -13.57 -5.25
C ARG A 140 -15.78 -12.81 -6.58
N VAL A 141 -14.94 -11.78 -6.68
CA VAL A 141 -14.89 -10.91 -7.86
C VAL A 141 -14.17 -11.54 -9.05
N ALA A 142 -13.35 -12.57 -8.81
CA ALA A 142 -12.52 -13.20 -9.86
C ALA A 142 -13.33 -13.71 -11.03
N SER A 143 -12.97 -13.29 -12.24
CA SER A 143 -13.57 -13.75 -13.49
C SER A 143 -13.48 -15.27 -13.64
N PRO A 144 -14.55 -15.95 -14.08
CA PRO A 144 -14.56 -17.41 -14.28
C PRO A 144 -13.55 -17.87 -15.33
N ILE A 145 -13.16 -17.04 -16.29
CA ILE A 145 -12.12 -17.35 -17.28
C ILE A 145 -10.70 -17.17 -16.72
N GLY A 146 -10.56 -16.95 -15.41
CA GLY A 146 -9.32 -16.74 -14.69
C GLY A 146 -9.10 -15.27 -14.32
N ALA A 147 -8.45 -15.06 -13.20
CA ALA A 147 -8.10 -13.73 -12.70
C ALA A 147 -6.71 -13.73 -12.05
N THR A 148 -6.17 -12.56 -11.79
CA THR A 148 -4.86 -12.41 -11.14
C THR A 148 -4.94 -11.41 -10.01
N LEU A 149 -4.41 -11.77 -8.83
CA LEU A 149 -4.14 -10.83 -7.74
C LEU A 149 -2.67 -10.45 -7.77
N VAL A 150 -2.37 -9.15 -7.80
CA VAL A 150 -0.99 -8.63 -7.69
C VAL A 150 -0.92 -7.61 -6.57
N LEU A 151 0.05 -7.79 -5.67
CA LEU A 151 0.36 -6.88 -4.58
C LEU A 151 1.67 -6.17 -4.85
N GLY A 152 1.66 -4.84 -4.73
CA GLY A 152 2.81 -3.99 -4.92
C GLY A 152 3.31 -3.39 -3.62
N ARG A 153 4.63 -3.37 -3.42
CA ARG A 153 5.23 -2.76 -2.23
C ARG A 153 6.61 -2.19 -2.45
N LEU A 154 6.95 -1.23 -1.59
CA LEU A 154 8.32 -0.78 -1.43
C LEU A 154 9.11 -1.78 -0.57
N GLN A 155 10.26 -2.20 -1.06
CA GLN A 155 11.24 -2.97 -0.32
C GLN A 155 12.48 -2.12 -0.08
N ARG A 156 12.94 -2.10 1.16
CA ARG A 156 14.14 -1.41 1.62
C ARG A 156 15.21 -2.41 2.03
N GLU A 157 16.45 -2.03 1.85
CA GLU A 157 17.55 -2.80 2.41
C GLU A 157 17.42 -2.90 3.93
N LYS A 158 17.56 -4.12 4.45
CA LYS A 158 17.39 -4.41 5.89
C LYS A 158 18.41 -3.64 6.76
N GLN A 159 19.60 -3.37 6.21
CA GLN A 159 20.69 -2.67 6.91
C GLN A 159 20.68 -1.15 6.67
N SER A 160 19.76 -0.62 5.86
CA SER A 160 19.66 0.82 5.67
C SER A 160 19.37 1.54 6.98
N LEU A 161 19.90 2.77 7.12
CA LEU A 161 19.66 3.64 8.27
C LEU A 161 18.18 3.71 8.66
N ARG A 162 17.31 3.90 7.66
CA ARG A 162 15.86 4.00 7.89
C ARG A 162 15.25 2.69 8.37
N ALA A 163 15.74 1.54 7.88
CA ALA A 163 15.25 0.23 8.32
C ALA A 163 15.69 -0.06 9.77
N ARG A 164 16.94 0.22 10.11
CA ARG A 164 17.48 0.07 11.47
C ARG A 164 16.76 0.96 12.47
N LEU A 165 16.56 2.26 12.14
CA LEU A 165 15.77 3.17 12.97
C LEU A 165 14.33 2.67 13.17
N ARG A 166 13.69 2.12 12.12
CA ARG A 166 12.34 1.57 12.22
C ARG A 166 12.29 0.33 13.10
N GLN A 167 13.27 -0.53 13.00
CA GLN A 167 13.37 -1.72 13.86
C GLN A 167 13.50 -1.32 15.33
N GLU A 168 14.39 -0.39 15.64
CA GLU A 168 14.58 0.13 16.99
C GLU A 168 13.32 0.82 17.54
N MET A 169 12.65 1.64 16.70
CA MET A 169 11.37 2.25 17.06
C MET A 169 10.32 1.21 17.47
N ARG A 170 10.19 0.13 16.70
CA ARG A 170 9.24 -0.95 17.00
C ARG A 170 9.57 -1.67 18.29
N GLU A 171 10.85 -1.92 18.54
CA GLU A 171 11.30 -2.56 19.77
C GLU A 171 10.96 -1.70 21.00
N ARG A 172 11.19 -0.38 20.95
CA ARG A 172 10.82 0.54 22.04
C ARG A 172 9.32 0.62 22.25
N LEU A 173 8.55 0.68 21.17
CA LEU A 173 7.09 0.63 21.26
C LEU A 173 6.61 -0.67 21.89
N ARG A 174 7.20 -1.81 21.53
CA ARG A 174 6.87 -3.12 22.11
C ARG A 174 7.15 -3.18 23.61
N GLN A 175 8.27 -2.63 24.06
CA GLN A 175 8.62 -2.52 25.49
C GLN A 175 7.61 -1.67 26.27
N LEU A 176 6.96 -0.72 25.61
CA LEU A 176 5.89 0.11 26.18
C LEU A 176 4.48 -0.50 25.99
N GLY A 177 4.37 -1.75 25.56
CA GLY A 177 3.10 -2.45 25.36
C GLY A 177 2.40 -2.19 24.02
N TYR A 178 3.04 -1.49 23.08
CA TYR A 178 2.49 -1.23 21.76
C TYR A 178 3.04 -2.21 20.74
N ALA A 179 2.22 -3.20 20.30
CA ALA A 179 2.59 -4.13 19.24
C ALA A 179 2.14 -3.62 17.87
N SER A 180 3.07 -3.49 16.93
CA SER A 180 2.76 -3.20 15.53
C SER A 180 2.74 -4.49 14.71
N HIS A 181 1.69 -4.70 13.90
CA HIS A 181 1.69 -5.78 12.94
C HIS A 181 2.63 -5.45 11.77
N GLU A 182 3.40 -6.44 11.33
CA GLU A 182 4.21 -6.29 10.13
C GLU A 182 3.31 -6.42 8.89
N GLY A 183 3.11 -5.32 8.18
CA GLY A 183 2.27 -5.29 6.96
C GLY A 183 2.73 -6.31 5.92
N GLN A 184 4.03 -6.55 5.81
CA GLN A 184 4.60 -7.55 4.89
C GLN A 184 4.20 -9.00 5.25
N GLN A 185 4.06 -9.33 6.54
CA GLN A 185 3.58 -10.65 6.96
C GLN A 185 2.12 -10.85 6.55
N LYS A 186 1.30 -9.80 6.63
CA LYS A 186 -0.11 -9.87 6.24
C LYS A 186 -0.28 -10.02 4.73
N GLU A 187 0.49 -9.28 3.91
CA GLU A 187 0.50 -9.45 2.45
C GLU A 187 0.88 -10.88 2.07
N ARG A 188 1.92 -11.42 2.69
CA ARG A 188 2.33 -12.81 2.48
C ARG A 188 1.25 -13.80 2.88
N ALA A 189 0.62 -13.61 4.05
CA ALA A 189 -0.48 -14.47 4.52
C ALA A 189 -1.67 -14.50 3.55
N ILE A 190 -2.00 -13.36 2.91
CA ILE A 190 -3.05 -13.26 1.88
C ILE A 190 -2.67 -14.12 0.66
N LEU A 191 -1.46 -13.97 0.12
CA LEU A 191 -1.01 -14.75 -1.04
C LEU A 191 -0.95 -16.25 -0.73
N ASP A 192 -0.41 -16.63 0.43
CA ASP A 192 -0.35 -18.02 0.88
C ASP A 192 -1.76 -18.62 1.08
N ALA A 193 -2.72 -17.83 1.56
CA ALA A 193 -4.10 -18.27 1.68
C ALA A 193 -4.77 -18.48 0.31
N CYS A 194 -4.48 -17.62 -0.68
CA CYS A 194 -4.95 -17.82 -2.05
C CYS A 194 -4.34 -19.10 -2.66
N VAL A 195 -3.05 -19.36 -2.42
CA VAL A 195 -2.38 -20.59 -2.89
C VAL A 195 -3.01 -21.84 -2.26
N ARG A 196 -3.30 -21.82 -0.96
CA ARG A 196 -4.02 -22.94 -0.29
C ARG A 196 -5.41 -23.18 -0.88
N ARG A 197 -6.03 -22.18 -1.52
CA ARG A 197 -7.32 -22.31 -2.24
C ARG A 197 -7.16 -22.65 -3.72
N GLY A 198 -5.95 -23.05 -4.15
CA GLY A 198 -5.68 -23.51 -5.52
C GLY A 198 -5.19 -22.44 -6.48
N ALA A 199 -4.88 -21.24 -6.03
CA ALA A 199 -4.23 -20.24 -6.89
C ALA A 199 -2.75 -20.60 -7.13
N ALA A 200 -2.25 -20.36 -8.35
CA ALA A 200 -0.84 -20.56 -8.69
C ALA A 200 -0.01 -19.31 -8.36
N PRO A 201 1.12 -19.44 -7.64
CA PRO A 201 1.99 -18.30 -7.37
C PRO A 201 2.61 -17.75 -8.66
N LEU A 202 2.75 -16.43 -8.74
CA LEU A 202 3.48 -15.76 -9.81
C LEU A 202 4.94 -15.55 -9.39
N GLU A 203 5.82 -15.47 -10.39
CA GLU A 203 7.20 -15.07 -10.16
C GLU A 203 7.25 -13.63 -9.61
N ARG A 204 8.01 -13.46 -8.54
CA ARG A 204 8.24 -12.15 -7.94
C ARG A 204 9.04 -11.26 -8.90
N ARG A 205 8.57 -10.02 -9.11
CA ARG A 205 9.20 -9.03 -10.00
C ARG A 205 9.74 -7.84 -9.23
N VAL A 206 11.00 -7.50 -9.48
CA VAL A 206 11.56 -6.19 -9.10
C VAL A 206 11.35 -5.26 -10.29
N VAL A 207 10.45 -4.29 -10.12
CA VAL A 207 10.02 -3.38 -11.20
C VAL A 207 11.03 -2.26 -11.40
N ALA A 208 11.51 -1.69 -10.30
CA ALA A 208 12.46 -0.59 -10.30
C ALA A 208 13.32 -0.62 -9.05
N THR A 209 14.52 -0.10 -9.15
CA THR A 209 15.46 0.12 -8.05
C THR A 209 16.01 1.54 -8.17
N TRP A 210 16.09 2.26 -7.07
CA TRP A 210 16.63 3.62 -7.05
C TRP A 210 17.43 3.90 -5.78
N PRO A 211 18.46 4.75 -5.86
CA PRO A 211 19.19 5.18 -4.69
C PRO A 211 18.34 6.15 -3.86
N VAL A 212 18.48 6.06 -2.55
CA VAL A 212 17.94 7.02 -1.57
C VAL A 212 19.04 7.45 -0.62
N GLN A 213 18.94 8.68 -0.15
CA GLN A 213 19.89 9.24 0.81
C GLN A 213 19.10 9.79 2.00
N HIS A 214 19.48 9.38 3.20
CA HIS A 214 18.84 9.82 4.44
C HIS A 214 19.88 10.02 5.53
N SER A 215 19.69 11.08 6.31
CA SER A 215 20.29 11.20 7.64
C SER A 215 19.31 10.77 8.72
N ALA A 216 19.81 10.39 9.89
CA ALA A 216 18.97 10.04 11.03
C ALA A 216 18.09 11.24 11.46
N ALA A 217 18.63 12.45 11.42
CA ALA A 217 17.90 13.69 11.71
C ALA A 217 16.68 13.85 10.78
N GLN A 218 16.86 13.68 9.47
CA GLN A 218 15.76 13.78 8.49
C GLN A 218 14.68 12.73 8.72
N VAL A 219 15.06 11.48 8.99
CA VAL A 219 14.11 10.40 9.25
C VAL A 219 13.31 10.66 10.52
N LEU A 220 13.97 11.04 11.62
CA LEU A 220 13.33 11.33 12.90
C LEU A 220 12.42 12.55 12.81
N ALA A 221 12.84 13.62 12.13
CA ALA A 221 12.01 14.79 11.86
C ALA A 221 10.72 14.39 11.10
N SER A 222 10.86 13.58 10.05
CA SER A 222 9.70 13.10 9.27
C SER A 222 8.72 12.25 10.12
N TRP A 223 9.19 11.56 11.14
CA TRP A 223 8.34 10.80 12.05
C TRP A 223 7.69 11.68 13.12
N ARG A 224 8.35 12.76 13.54
CA ARG A 224 7.78 13.73 14.47
C ARG A 224 6.55 14.44 13.90
N GLU A 225 6.53 14.69 12.59
CA GLU A 225 5.39 15.29 11.89
C GLU A 225 4.15 14.37 11.77
N LYS A 226 4.31 13.06 11.96
CA LYS A 226 3.20 12.09 11.85
C LYS A 226 2.34 12.11 13.12
N SER A 227 1.06 11.78 12.99
CA SER A 227 0.13 11.63 14.11
C SER A 227 0.47 10.46 15.04
N GLY A 228 1.19 9.42 14.54
CA GLY A 228 1.56 8.24 15.30
C GLY A 228 2.92 7.68 14.90
N LEU A 229 3.33 6.54 15.46
CA LEU A 229 4.56 5.83 15.15
C LEU A 229 4.27 4.40 14.68
N ALA A 230 5.06 3.89 13.74
CA ALA A 230 4.96 2.53 13.19
C ALA A 230 3.55 2.12 12.68
N GLY A 231 2.71 3.08 12.31
CA GLY A 231 1.32 2.85 11.93
C GLY A 231 0.36 2.70 13.13
N LEU A 232 0.87 2.94 14.34
CA LEU A 232 0.09 2.95 15.58
C LEU A 232 -0.23 4.39 15.98
N GLU A 233 -1.43 4.61 16.49
CA GLU A 233 -1.70 5.79 17.30
C GLU A 233 -1.14 5.56 18.69
N VAL A 234 -0.32 6.48 19.13
CA VAL A 234 0.27 6.49 20.47
C VAL A 234 0.06 7.87 21.10
N PRO A 235 -0.08 7.96 22.42
CA PRO A 235 -0.12 9.26 23.12
C PRO A 235 1.08 10.11 22.74
N ALA A 236 0.90 11.43 22.73
CA ALA A 236 1.96 12.37 22.35
C ALA A 236 3.22 12.21 23.23
N GLU A 237 3.03 11.96 24.52
CA GLU A 237 4.11 11.71 25.47
C GLU A 237 4.92 10.45 25.15
N VAL A 238 4.24 9.35 24.82
CA VAL A 238 4.86 8.09 24.39
C VAL A 238 5.65 8.30 23.10
N LYS A 239 5.05 9.01 22.14
CA LYS A 239 5.71 9.34 20.88
C LYS A 239 7.00 10.12 21.09
N GLU A 240 6.96 11.19 21.90
CA GLU A 240 8.13 12.02 22.15
C GLU A 240 9.20 11.27 22.95
N THR A 241 8.80 10.43 23.91
CA THR A 241 9.71 9.55 24.64
C THR A 241 10.46 8.62 23.70
N VAL A 242 9.73 7.93 22.80
CA VAL A 242 10.34 7.00 21.82
C VAL A 242 11.27 7.76 20.86
N LEU A 243 10.85 8.92 20.36
CA LEU A 243 11.68 9.71 19.45
C LEU A 243 12.94 10.24 20.13
N SER A 244 12.86 10.69 21.38
CA SER A 244 14.01 11.14 22.15
C SER A 244 15.01 10.03 22.42
N GLN A 245 14.52 8.83 22.76
CA GLN A 245 15.37 7.65 22.92
C GLN A 245 16.02 7.22 21.60
N LEU A 246 15.31 7.36 20.47
CA LEU A 246 15.87 7.08 19.15
C LEU A 246 16.95 8.06 18.74
N VAL A 247 16.87 9.32 19.16
CA VAL A 247 17.94 10.31 18.95
C VAL A 247 19.24 9.87 19.64
N VAL A 248 19.15 9.41 20.89
CA VAL A 248 20.32 8.91 21.64
C VAL A 248 20.90 7.67 20.95
N TRP A 249 20.05 6.68 20.70
CA TRP A 249 20.46 5.45 20.04
C TRP A 249 21.08 5.70 18.66
N ALA A 250 20.52 6.63 17.87
CA ALA A 250 21.03 6.93 16.54
C ALA A 250 22.42 7.59 16.57
N LYS A 251 22.71 8.42 17.58
CA LYS A 251 24.06 8.98 17.78
C LYS A 251 25.08 7.87 18.04
N ASP A 252 24.73 6.91 18.90
CA ASP A 252 25.63 5.79 19.20
C ASP A 252 25.78 4.85 18.00
N ALA A 253 24.69 4.54 17.30
CA ALA A 253 24.68 3.58 16.20
C ALA A 253 25.28 4.11 14.89
N PHE A 254 25.22 5.42 14.64
CA PHE A 254 25.64 6.06 13.37
C PHE A 254 26.72 7.12 13.55
N GLY A 255 27.13 7.44 14.79
CA GLY A 255 28.12 8.44 15.12
C GLY A 255 27.63 9.90 15.03
N SER A 256 26.80 10.21 14.03
CA SER A 256 26.22 11.54 13.80
C SER A 256 24.78 11.43 13.30
N LEU A 257 23.91 12.33 13.76
CA LEU A 257 22.54 12.42 13.27
C LEU A 257 22.47 12.99 11.85
N GLU A 258 23.44 13.84 11.48
CA GLU A 258 23.46 14.55 10.20
C GLU A 258 24.20 13.76 9.11
N ALA A 259 24.92 12.71 9.47
CA ALA A 259 25.63 11.87 8.47
C ALA A 259 24.62 11.24 7.51
N VAL A 260 24.76 11.58 6.23
CA VAL A 260 23.94 11.05 5.16
C VAL A 260 24.42 9.64 4.79
N GLN A 261 23.53 8.68 4.78
CA GLN A 261 23.80 7.32 4.32
C GLN A 261 22.97 7.03 3.06
N SER A 262 23.65 6.42 2.09
CA SER A 262 23.02 5.93 0.86
C SER A 262 22.50 4.51 1.06
N ALA A 263 21.38 4.20 0.44
CA ALA A 263 20.79 2.87 0.40
C ALA A 263 19.96 2.73 -0.88
N GLU A 264 19.49 1.52 -1.17
CA GLU A 264 18.56 1.27 -2.27
C GLU A 264 17.14 1.03 -1.76
N GLU A 265 16.17 1.59 -2.47
CA GLU A 265 14.77 1.19 -2.39
C GLU A 265 14.38 0.51 -3.70
N LYS A 266 13.50 -0.51 -3.60
CA LYS A 266 13.00 -1.28 -4.74
C LYS A 266 11.48 -1.31 -4.70
N TYR A 267 10.85 -1.24 -5.87
CA TYR A 267 9.43 -1.58 -5.95
C TYR A 267 9.28 -3.00 -6.47
N VAL A 268 8.45 -3.77 -5.78
CA VAL A 268 8.30 -5.20 -6.02
C VAL A 268 6.83 -5.53 -6.23
N LEU A 269 6.57 -6.40 -7.21
CA LEU A 269 5.29 -7.04 -7.44
C LEU A 269 5.37 -8.51 -7.07
N GLU A 270 4.38 -8.99 -6.33
CA GLU A 270 4.15 -10.39 -6.01
C GLU A 270 2.66 -10.70 -6.20
N GLY A 271 2.33 -11.90 -6.60
CA GLY A 271 0.92 -12.20 -6.88
C GLY A 271 0.62 -13.68 -7.04
N VAL A 272 -0.63 -13.93 -7.33
CA VAL A 272 -1.15 -15.28 -7.62
C VAL A 272 -2.12 -15.23 -8.79
N ARG A 273 -2.15 -16.29 -9.59
CA ARG A 273 -3.13 -16.51 -10.65
C ARG A 273 -4.21 -17.45 -10.15
N LEU A 274 -5.45 -17.02 -10.21
CA LEU A 274 -6.62 -17.83 -9.90
C LEU A 274 -7.01 -18.62 -11.16
N SER A 275 -7.21 -19.92 -11.00
CA SER A 275 -7.63 -20.79 -12.12
C SER A 275 -9.04 -20.42 -12.59
N SER A 276 -9.30 -20.65 -13.88
CA SER A 276 -10.66 -20.63 -14.41
C SER A 276 -11.53 -21.63 -13.62
N LYS A 277 -12.75 -21.23 -13.31
CA LYS A 277 -13.75 -22.18 -12.79
C LYS A 277 -14.19 -23.07 -13.95
N SER A 278 -13.94 -24.37 -13.82
CA SER A 278 -14.44 -25.38 -14.75
C SER A 278 -15.95 -25.39 -14.77
#